data_89b1a83d37009d46bd6e4480d398245d
#
_entry.id   89b1a83d37009d46bd6e4480d398245d
#
_cell.length_a   1.000
_cell.length_b   1.000
_cell.length_c   1.000
_cell.angle_alpha   90.00
_cell.angle_beta   90.00
_cell.angle_gamma   90.00
#
_symmetry.space_group_name_H-M   'P 1'
#
loop_
_entity.id
_entity.type
_entity.pdbx_description
1 polymer ?
#
loop_
_entity_poly.entity_id
_entity_poly.type
_entity_poly.pdbx_seq_one_letter_code
_entity_poly.pdbx_strand_id
1 'polypeptide(L)'
;MVPPRTTFEPDATTREVLALVDQRLAGHPGRTEGFAWPVTREQALQALERFIAERLARFGDVQDALWPDEPWLWHSHLAAALNLKLLNPREVVAAAEAAYRDGRAPLAAVEGFIRQILGWREYVRGLYWTQMPGYQDLNALDARENLPAFYWSGETPMACLRDALAQTLAHGYAHHIQRLMVTGLFALLLGVEPRQVHAWYLAVYVDAVEWVELPNTLGM
;
A
#
# COMPACT_ATOMS: atom_id res chain seq x y z
N MET A 1 14.73 -13.51 -11.16
CA MET A 1 14.96 -13.26 -9.72
C MET A 1 14.27 -11.96 -9.37
N VAL A 2 13.54 -11.93 -8.26
CA VAL A 2 12.92 -10.69 -7.75
C VAL A 2 14.04 -9.78 -7.24
N PRO A 3 14.07 -8.48 -7.61
CA PRO A 3 15.08 -7.56 -7.08
C PRO A 3 14.91 -7.38 -5.56
N PRO A 4 15.98 -7.21 -4.78
CA PRO A 4 15.85 -6.95 -3.35
C PRO A 4 15.10 -5.64 -3.10
N ARG A 5 14.35 -5.56 -1.99
CA ARG A 5 13.69 -4.32 -1.59
C ARG A 5 14.73 -3.21 -1.39
N THR A 6 14.41 -2.00 -1.84
CA THR A 6 15.19 -0.82 -1.46
C THR A 6 14.96 -0.51 0.01
N THR A 7 16.02 -0.49 0.80
CA THR A 7 15.99 -0.26 2.25
C THR A 7 16.89 0.90 2.63
N PHE A 8 16.53 1.57 3.72
CA PHE A 8 17.26 2.71 4.27
C PHE A 8 17.50 2.49 5.76
N GLU A 9 18.74 2.66 6.19
CA GLU A 9 19.06 2.58 7.61
C GLU A 9 18.46 3.76 8.35
N PRO A 10 17.79 3.55 9.50
CA PRO A 10 17.27 4.60 10.33
C PRO A 10 18.37 5.56 10.80
N ASP A 11 18.20 6.86 10.58
CA ASP A 11 19.06 7.90 11.15
C ASP A 11 18.78 8.11 12.66
N ALA A 12 19.45 9.08 13.28
CA ALA A 12 19.31 9.35 14.71
C ALA A 12 17.86 9.74 15.06
N THR A 13 17.24 10.60 14.27
CA THR A 13 15.86 11.06 14.47
C THR A 13 14.88 9.92 14.29
N THR A 14 15.05 9.11 13.26
CA THR A 14 14.20 7.94 13.02
C THR A 14 14.29 6.94 14.17
N ARG A 15 15.49 6.67 14.69
CA ARG A 15 15.67 5.78 15.87
C ARG A 15 14.97 6.31 17.12
N GLU A 16 15.06 7.64 17.36
CA GLU A 16 14.34 8.26 18.48
C GLU A 16 12.82 8.11 18.34
N VAL A 17 12.28 8.33 17.14
CA VAL A 17 10.84 8.14 16.87
C VAL A 17 10.43 6.69 17.04
N LEU A 18 11.22 5.72 16.53
CA LEU A 18 10.92 4.28 16.71
C LEU A 18 10.87 3.90 18.19
N ALA A 19 11.85 4.36 18.99
CA ALA A 19 11.85 4.13 20.43
C ALA A 19 10.62 4.76 21.13
N LEU A 20 10.18 5.95 20.70
CA LEU A 20 8.96 6.59 21.20
C LEU A 20 7.70 5.78 20.85
N VAL A 21 7.63 5.24 19.62
CA VAL A 21 6.53 4.38 19.17
C VAL A 21 6.49 3.11 20.02
N ASP A 22 7.61 2.44 20.22
CA ASP A 22 7.70 1.23 21.06
C ASP A 22 7.26 1.49 22.51
N GLN A 23 7.60 2.66 23.02
CA GLN A 23 7.21 3.03 24.39
C GLN A 23 5.72 3.36 24.53
N ARG A 24 5.15 4.08 23.55
CA ARG A 24 3.79 4.64 23.66
C ARG A 24 2.71 3.80 23.00
N LEU A 25 3.08 3.01 22.00
CA LEU A 25 2.15 2.29 21.13
C LEU A 25 2.38 0.77 21.14
N ALA A 26 3.05 0.24 22.17
CA ALA A 26 3.36 -1.19 22.30
C ALA A 26 2.14 -2.14 22.19
N GLY A 27 0.93 -1.63 22.47
CA GLY A 27 -0.32 -2.40 22.35
C GLY A 27 -0.99 -2.33 20.97
N HIS A 28 -0.41 -1.61 20.02
CA HIS A 28 -0.94 -1.51 18.66
C HIS A 28 -0.37 -2.61 17.76
N PRO A 29 -1.09 -3.00 16.67
CA PRO A 29 -0.58 -3.98 15.72
C PRO A 29 0.63 -3.43 14.96
N GLY A 30 1.52 -4.33 14.53
CA GLY A 30 2.71 -3.99 13.77
C GLY A 30 4.01 -4.12 14.59
N ARG A 31 5.11 -3.81 13.94
CA ARG A 31 6.47 -3.90 14.49
C ARG A 31 7.31 -2.75 14.01
N THR A 32 8.18 -2.24 14.87
CA THR A 32 9.20 -1.23 14.51
C THR A 32 10.50 -1.87 14.04
N GLU A 33 10.74 -3.13 14.41
CA GLU A 33 11.92 -3.87 13.97
C GLU A 33 11.95 -4.01 12.45
N GLY A 34 13.10 -3.75 11.86
CA GLY A 34 13.29 -3.81 10.41
C GLY A 34 12.64 -2.67 9.64
N PHE A 35 12.25 -1.59 10.33
CA PHE A 35 11.81 -0.37 9.66
C PHE A 35 12.92 0.15 8.74
N ALA A 36 12.62 0.24 7.46
CA ALA A 36 13.58 0.63 6.42
C ALA A 36 12.93 1.41 5.27
N TRP A 37 11.81 2.08 5.55
CA TRP A 37 11.13 2.94 4.60
C TRP A 37 11.85 4.28 4.42
N PRO A 38 11.76 4.92 3.24
CA PRO A 38 12.33 6.25 3.04
C PRO A 38 11.61 7.27 3.94
N VAL A 39 12.38 8.04 4.69
CA VAL A 39 11.89 9.10 5.59
C VAL A 39 12.32 10.50 5.17
N THR A 40 13.23 10.60 4.19
CA THR A 40 13.64 11.88 3.60
C THR A 40 13.33 11.93 2.11
N ARG A 41 13.32 13.14 1.54
CA ARG A 41 13.11 13.31 0.11
C ARG A 41 14.21 12.66 -0.72
N GLU A 42 15.48 12.75 -0.27
CA GLU A 42 16.62 12.14 -0.93
C GLU A 42 16.47 10.62 -1.00
N GLN A 43 16.08 9.99 0.10
CA GLN A 43 15.80 8.56 0.15
C GLN A 43 14.62 8.17 -0.75
N ALA A 44 13.58 8.99 -0.77
CA ALA A 44 12.42 8.77 -1.63
C ALA A 44 12.77 8.86 -3.13
N LEU A 45 13.63 9.81 -3.52
CA LEU A 45 14.17 9.90 -4.89
C LEU A 45 15.04 8.71 -5.25
N GLN A 46 15.89 8.23 -4.34
CA GLN A 46 16.68 7.00 -4.56
C GLN A 46 15.77 5.77 -4.73
N ALA A 47 14.69 5.68 -3.94
CA ALA A 47 13.71 4.61 -4.10
C ALA A 47 13.03 4.67 -5.48
N LEU A 48 12.68 5.86 -5.97
CA LEU A 48 12.13 6.05 -7.32
C LEU A 48 13.13 5.63 -8.40
N GLU A 49 14.37 6.08 -8.32
CA GLU A 49 15.43 5.72 -9.27
C GLU A 49 15.62 4.20 -9.35
N ARG A 50 15.70 3.52 -8.21
CA ARG A 50 15.83 2.06 -8.16
C ARG A 50 14.60 1.34 -8.70
N PHE A 51 13.40 1.82 -8.41
CA PHE A 51 12.19 1.25 -9.01
C PHE A 51 12.23 1.32 -10.53
N ILE A 52 12.55 2.49 -11.08
CA ILE A 52 12.66 2.70 -12.53
C ILE A 52 13.71 1.77 -13.15
N ALA A 53 14.89 1.63 -12.53
CA ALA A 53 16.01 0.87 -13.05
C ALA A 53 15.81 -0.66 -12.95
N GLU A 54 15.24 -1.13 -11.84
CA GLU A 54 15.30 -2.56 -11.50
C GLU A 54 13.94 -3.27 -11.62
N ARG A 55 12.81 -2.54 -11.55
CA ARG A 55 11.48 -3.13 -11.41
C ARG A 55 10.48 -2.75 -12.49
N LEU A 56 10.51 -1.49 -12.95
CA LEU A 56 9.50 -0.95 -13.85
C LEU A 56 9.33 -1.80 -15.12
N ALA A 57 10.42 -2.27 -15.72
CA ALA A 57 10.36 -3.05 -16.96
C ALA A 57 9.56 -4.37 -16.84
N ARG A 58 9.48 -4.94 -15.63
CA ARG A 58 8.73 -6.17 -15.35
C ARG A 58 7.41 -5.91 -14.64
N PHE A 59 7.14 -4.67 -14.21
CA PHE A 59 5.95 -4.31 -13.45
C PHE A 59 4.66 -4.75 -14.15
N GLY A 60 4.51 -4.43 -15.44
CA GLY A 60 3.31 -4.76 -16.20
C GLY A 60 3.00 -6.25 -16.30
N ASP A 61 4.03 -7.09 -16.37
CA ASP A 61 3.87 -8.55 -16.49
C ASP A 61 3.37 -9.21 -15.20
N VAL A 62 3.65 -8.59 -14.03
CA VAL A 62 3.49 -9.25 -12.73
C VAL A 62 2.81 -8.37 -11.67
N GLN A 63 2.24 -7.23 -12.06
CA GLN A 63 1.57 -6.30 -11.13
C GLN A 63 0.44 -6.93 -10.31
N ASP A 64 -0.22 -7.94 -10.88
CA ASP A 64 -1.32 -8.67 -10.25
C ASP A 64 -0.92 -10.08 -9.76
N ALA A 65 0.37 -10.38 -9.73
CA ALA A 65 0.87 -11.66 -9.25
C ALA A 65 0.83 -11.74 -7.72
N LEU A 66 0.54 -12.94 -7.21
CA LEU A 66 0.71 -13.34 -5.82
C LEU A 66 1.79 -14.41 -5.76
N TRP A 67 2.73 -14.28 -4.82
CA TRP A 67 3.75 -15.29 -4.60
C TRP A 67 3.97 -15.49 -3.11
N PRO A 68 3.76 -16.70 -2.57
CA PRO A 68 4.02 -16.98 -1.16
C PRO A 68 5.45 -16.61 -0.77
N ASP A 69 5.65 -16.04 0.40
CA ASP A 69 6.94 -15.65 0.96
C ASP A 69 7.71 -14.55 0.19
N GLU A 70 7.08 -13.92 -0.83
CA GLU A 70 7.67 -12.83 -1.62
C GLU A 70 6.83 -11.56 -1.54
N PRO A 71 6.88 -10.82 -0.45
CA PRO A 71 5.98 -9.68 -0.22
C PRO A 71 6.22 -8.48 -1.13
N TRP A 72 7.43 -8.37 -1.72
CA TRP A 72 7.83 -7.15 -2.40
C TRP A 72 7.69 -7.19 -3.92
N LEU A 73 7.87 -8.34 -4.56
CA LEU A 73 7.80 -8.54 -6.01
C LEU A 73 8.44 -7.40 -6.82
N TRP A 74 7.82 -6.98 -7.92
CA TRP A 74 8.24 -5.85 -8.75
C TRP A 74 7.43 -4.56 -8.49
N HIS A 75 6.71 -4.50 -7.36
CA HIS A 75 5.94 -3.31 -6.99
C HIS A 75 6.85 -2.13 -6.64
N SER A 76 6.32 -0.91 -6.79
CA SER A 76 7.13 0.31 -6.65
C SER A 76 7.51 0.64 -5.21
N HIS A 77 6.67 0.30 -4.23
CA HIS A 77 6.80 0.66 -2.82
C HIS A 77 6.88 2.19 -2.58
N LEU A 78 6.36 3.00 -3.51
CA LEU A 78 6.42 4.47 -3.46
C LEU A 78 5.21 5.11 -2.79
N ALA A 79 4.16 4.34 -2.47
CA ALA A 79 2.90 4.87 -1.98
C ALA A 79 3.05 5.69 -0.69
N ALA A 80 3.83 5.22 0.29
CA ALA A 80 4.10 5.96 1.51
C ALA A 80 4.79 7.31 1.22
N ALA A 81 5.83 7.31 0.38
CA ALA A 81 6.55 8.53 0.00
C ALA A 81 5.66 9.52 -0.76
N LEU A 82 4.76 9.04 -1.62
CA LEU A 82 3.77 9.88 -2.31
C LEU A 82 2.74 10.46 -1.34
N ASN A 83 2.27 9.68 -0.39
CA ASN A 83 1.24 10.10 0.56
C ASN A 83 1.79 11.07 1.61
N LEU A 84 3.04 10.89 2.04
CA LEU A 84 3.77 11.81 2.91
C LEU A 84 4.31 13.05 2.19
N LYS A 85 4.09 13.19 0.87
CA LYS A 85 4.58 14.31 0.03
C LYS A 85 6.10 14.40 -0.10
N LEU A 86 6.82 13.32 0.16
CA LEU A 86 8.25 13.22 -0.14
C LEU A 86 8.51 13.14 -1.65
N LEU A 87 7.57 12.59 -2.40
CA LEU A 87 7.56 12.58 -3.87
C LEU A 87 6.33 13.33 -4.40
N ASN A 88 6.52 14.07 -5.50
CA ASN A 88 5.40 14.63 -6.26
C ASN A 88 4.94 13.60 -7.30
N PRO A 89 3.63 13.33 -7.44
CA PRO A 89 3.12 12.41 -8.46
C PRO A 89 3.59 12.73 -9.88
N ARG A 90 3.72 14.02 -10.23
CA ARG A 90 4.18 14.45 -11.56
C ARG A 90 5.62 14.03 -11.85
N GLU A 91 6.53 14.12 -10.88
CA GLU A 91 7.91 13.68 -11.07
C GLU A 91 8.02 12.16 -11.21
N VAL A 92 7.19 11.40 -10.49
CA VAL A 92 7.14 9.94 -10.61
C VAL A 92 6.63 9.52 -11.99
N VAL A 93 5.56 10.16 -12.48
CA VAL A 93 5.03 9.93 -13.84
C VAL A 93 6.06 10.31 -14.90
N ALA A 94 6.72 11.47 -14.78
CA ALA A 94 7.73 11.92 -15.71
C ALA A 94 8.95 10.96 -15.77
N ALA A 95 9.39 10.42 -14.62
CA ALA A 95 10.46 9.44 -14.58
C ALA A 95 10.11 8.13 -15.30
N ALA A 96 8.87 7.64 -15.14
CA ALA A 96 8.39 6.46 -15.83
C ALA A 96 8.24 6.71 -17.34
N GLU A 97 7.70 7.85 -17.75
CA GLU A 97 7.61 8.25 -19.16
C GLU A 97 8.99 8.35 -19.82
N ALA A 98 9.94 8.96 -19.14
CA ALA A 98 11.33 9.03 -19.63
C ALA A 98 11.93 7.64 -19.83
N ALA A 99 11.69 6.69 -18.92
CA ALA A 99 12.17 5.31 -19.07
C ALA A 99 11.60 4.63 -20.32
N TYR A 100 10.34 4.89 -20.67
CA TYR A 100 9.77 4.40 -21.93
C TYR A 100 10.43 5.06 -23.16
N ARG A 101 10.55 6.38 -23.18
CA ARG A 101 11.14 7.12 -24.29
C ARG A 101 12.59 6.73 -24.55
N ASP A 102 13.33 6.41 -23.49
CA ASP A 102 14.72 5.94 -23.55
C ASP A 102 14.84 4.43 -23.91
N GLY A 103 13.72 3.72 -24.11
CA GLY A 103 13.71 2.29 -24.43
C GLY A 103 14.08 1.37 -23.26
N ARG A 104 14.05 1.89 -22.01
CA ARG A 104 14.41 1.12 -20.80
C ARG A 104 13.26 0.29 -20.23
N ALA A 105 12.02 0.62 -20.56
CA ALA A 105 10.84 -0.11 -20.13
C ALA A 105 9.78 -0.18 -21.25
N PRO A 106 9.04 -1.30 -21.39
CA PRO A 106 8.00 -1.45 -22.40
C PRO A 106 6.79 -0.60 -22.09
N LEU A 107 6.04 -0.20 -23.12
CA LEU A 107 4.84 0.63 -22.99
C LEU A 107 3.82 0.05 -21.98
N ALA A 108 3.54 -1.25 -22.05
CA ALA A 108 2.57 -1.90 -21.17
C ALA A 108 2.90 -1.74 -19.68
N ALA A 109 4.18 -1.86 -19.31
CA ALA A 109 4.62 -1.69 -17.93
C ALA A 109 4.52 -0.23 -17.45
N VAL A 110 4.94 0.71 -18.32
CA VAL A 110 4.92 2.14 -18.02
C VAL A 110 3.48 2.66 -17.95
N GLU A 111 2.65 2.30 -18.91
CA GLU A 111 1.24 2.67 -18.95
C GLU A 111 0.49 2.10 -17.74
N GLY A 112 0.68 0.81 -17.44
CA GLY A 112 0.10 0.16 -16.26
C GLY A 112 0.49 0.87 -14.97
N PHE A 113 1.76 1.26 -14.81
CA PHE A 113 2.22 2.01 -13.63
C PHE A 113 1.62 3.43 -13.56
N ILE A 114 1.68 4.19 -14.66
CA ILE A 114 1.16 5.56 -14.71
C ILE A 114 -0.35 5.59 -14.42
N ARG A 115 -1.12 4.61 -14.88
CA ARG A 115 -2.56 4.50 -14.60
C ARG A 115 -2.88 4.36 -13.11
N GLN A 116 -1.99 3.77 -12.31
CA GLN A 116 -2.20 3.72 -10.86
C GLN A 116 -2.14 5.13 -10.23
N ILE A 117 -1.38 6.05 -10.84
CA ILE A 117 -1.21 7.41 -10.32
C ILE A 117 -2.27 8.36 -10.93
N LEU A 118 -2.33 8.46 -12.26
CA LEU A 118 -3.28 9.36 -12.96
C LEU A 118 -4.72 8.83 -12.93
N GLY A 119 -4.91 7.52 -12.99
CA GLY A 119 -6.22 6.89 -12.90
C GLY A 119 -6.69 6.79 -11.44
N TRP A 120 -6.24 5.75 -10.75
CA TRP A 120 -6.77 5.44 -9.42
C TRP A 120 -6.54 6.53 -8.38
N ARG A 121 -5.30 6.95 -8.20
CA ARG A 121 -4.97 7.91 -7.13
C ARG A 121 -5.69 9.25 -7.30
N GLU A 122 -5.76 9.78 -8.50
CA GLU A 122 -6.48 11.05 -8.75
C GLU A 122 -8.00 10.86 -8.75
N TYR A 123 -8.50 9.70 -9.18
CA TYR A 123 -9.91 9.35 -9.09
C TYR A 123 -10.41 9.32 -7.63
N VAL A 124 -9.74 8.56 -6.76
CA VAL A 124 -10.12 8.48 -5.34
C VAL A 124 -9.95 9.82 -4.64
N ARG A 125 -8.95 10.63 -5.03
CA ARG A 125 -8.80 11.99 -4.55
C ARG A 125 -9.99 12.87 -4.92
N GLY A 126 -10.45 12.78 -6.15
CA GLY A 126 -11.65 13.48 -6.63
C GLY A 126 -12.89 13.09 -5.84
N LEU A 127 -13.13 11.78 -5.66
CA LEU A 127 -14.25 11.27 -4.86
C LEU A 127 -14.21 11.80 -3.42
N TYR A 128 -13.07 11.67 -2.74
CA TYR A 128 -12.93 12.11 -1.36
C TYR A 128 -13.29 13.59 -1.21
N TRP A 129 -12.64 14.47 -1.97
CA TRP A 129 -12.83 15.92 -1.81
C TRP A 129 -14.19 16.45 -2.28
N THR A 130 -14.93 15.69 -3.10
CA THR A 130 -16.25 16.10 -3.59
C THR A 130 -17.40 15.49 -2.81
N GLN A 131 -17.20 14.35 -2.13
CA GLN A 131 -18.29 13.60 -1.50
C GLN A 131 -18.24 13.58 0.04
N MET A 132 -17.09 13.94 0.64
CA MET A 132 -17.00 14.01 2.10
C MET A 132 -17.82 15.19 2.68
N PRO A 133 -18.35 15.10 3.92
CA PRO A 133 -18.19 13.98 4.86
C PRO A 133 -19.19 12.83 4.67
N GLY A 134 -20.23 12.99 3.87
CA GLY A 134 -21.28 11.98 3.74
C GLY A 134 -20.84 10.65 3.12
N TYR A 135 -19.74 10.65 2.34
CA TYR A 135 -19.25 9.46 1.66
C TYR A 135 -18.86 8.33 2.62
N GLN A 136 -18.30 8.67 3.78
CA GLN A 136 -17.87 7.68 4.78
C GLN A 136 -19.02 6.83 5.35
N ASP A 137 -20.27 7.30 5.21
CA ASP A 137 -21.46 6.64 5.75
C ASP A 137 -22.14 5.73 4.72
N LEU A 138 -21.60 5.66 3.50
CA LEU A 138 -22.17 4.82 2.46
C LEU A 138 -21.96 3.34 2.77
N ASN A 139 -23.03 2.57 2.63
CA ASN A 139 -23.06 1.13 2.82
C ASN A 139 -24.16 0.56 1.93
N ALA A 140 -23.87 0.45 0.63
CA ALA A 140 -24.86 0.10 -0.38
C ALA A 140 -25.45 -1.32 -0.22
N LEU A 141 -24.72 -2.21 0.44
CA LEU A 141 -25.13 -3.61 0.68
C LEU A 141 -25.75 -3.83 2.07
N ASP A 142 -25.90 -2.77 2.87
CA ASP A 142 -26.36 -2.85 4.26
C ASP A 142 -25.57 -3.89 5.09
N ALA A 143 -24.26 -3.99 4.84
CA ALA A 143 -23.35 -4.90 5.52
C ALA A 143 -23.14 -4.47 6.98
N ARG A 144 -23.34 -5.39 7.95
CA ARG A 144 -23.38 -5.07 9.38
C ARG A 144 -22.56 -6.02 10.25
N GLU A 145 -21.87 -6.97 9.64
CA GLU A 145 -21.04 -7.92 10.38
C GLU A 145 -19.78 -7.23 10.93
N ASN A 146 -19.33 -7.71 12.07
CA ASN A 146 -18.09 -7.23 12.67
C ASN A 146 -16.88 -7.78 11.92
N LEU A 147 -15.81 -6.99 11.87
CA LEU A 147 -14.53 -7.46 11.35
C LEU A 147 -14.03 -8.63 12.20
N PRO A 148 -13.77 -9.82 11.61
CA PRO A 148 -13.32 -11.00 12.36
C PRO A 148 -12.00 -10.75 13.09
N ALA A 149 -11.86 -11.31 14.30
CA ALA A 149 -10.68 -11.13 15.14
C ALA A 149 -9.37 -11.56 14.46
N PHE A 150 -9.42 -12.53 13.53
CA PHE A 150 -8.23 -12.99 12.80
C PHE A 150 -7.63 -11.92 11.86
N TYR A 151 -8.34 -10.84 11.52
CA TYR A 151 -7.72 -9.70 10.83
C TYR A 151 -6.62 -9.04 11.66
N TRP A 152 -6.74 -9.11 12.99
CA TRP A 152 -5.78 -8.53 13.93
C TRP A 152 -4.68 -9.52 14.35
N SER A 153 -4.95 -10.82 14.33
CA SER A 153 -4.00 -11.85 14.77
C SER A 153 -3.32 -12.62 13.63
N GLY A 154 -3.92 -12.65 12.44
CA GLY A 154 -3.51 -13.52 11.34
C GLY A 154 -3.88 -14.99 11.53
N GLU A 155 -4.52 -15.34 12.66
CA GLU A 155 -4.83 -16.74 13.02
C GLU A 155 -6.09 -17.24 12.32
N THR A 156 -5.92 -17.84 11.15
CA THR A 156 -7.00 -18.44 10.37
C THR A 156 -6.53 -19.70 9.64
N PRO A 157 -7.39 -20.72 9.48
CA PRO A 157 -7.07 -21.90 8.67
C PRO A 157 -7.07 -21.62 7.15
N MET A 158 -7.64 -20.49 6.72
CA MET A 158 -7.71 -20.10 5.31
C MET A 158 -6.34 -19.60 4.83
N ALA A 159 -5.62 -20.43 4.06
CA ALA A 159 -4.22 -20.21 3.71
C ALA A 159 -3.95 -18.86 3.04
N CYS A 160 -4.77 -18.42 2.06
CA CYS A 160 -4.57 -17.13 1.37
C CYS A 160 -4.77 -15.92 2.30
N LEU A 161 -5.77 -15.97 3.19
CA LEU A 161 -5.97 -14.91 4.19
C LEU A 161 -4.84 -14.88 5.20
N ARG A 162 -4.44 -16.04 5.72
CA ARG A 162 -3.33 -16.13 6.67
C ARG A 162 -2.05 -15.54 6.11
N ASP A 163 -1.70 -15.87 4.88
CA ASP A 163 -0.51 -15.34 4.20
C ASP A 163 -0.58 -13.82 4.05
N ALA A 164 -1.68 -13.29 3.50
CA ALA A 164 -1.87 -11.85 3.30
C ALA A 164 -1.88 -11.07 4.63
N LEU A 165 -2.54 -11.61 5.68
CA LEU A 165 -2.60 -10.98 7.00
C LEU A 165 -1.25 -11.04 7.72
N ALA A 166 -0.55 -12.19 7.67
CA ALA A 166 0.78 -12.33 8.26
C ALA A 166 1.77 -11.33 7.65
N GLN A 167 1.79 -11.19 6.33
CA GLN A 167 2.59 -10.19 5.62
C GLN A 167 2.20 -8.76 6.03
N THR A 168 0.91 -8.44 6.04
CA THR A 168 0.40 -7.12 6.44
C THR A 168 0.87 -6.74 7.84
N LEU A 169 0.67 -7.62 8.82
CA LEU A 169 1.02 -7.36 10.22
C LEU A 169 2.53 -7.31 10.46
N ALA A 170 3.32 -8.09 9.69
CA ALA A 170 4.77 -8.09 9.82
C ALA A 170 5.45 -6.86 9.21
N HIS A 171 4.90 -6.32 8.10
CA HIS A 171 5.57 -5.29 7.30
C HIS A 171 4.82 -3.97 7.20
N GLY A 172 3.60 -3.88 7.73
CA GLY A 172 2.71 -2.75 7.47
C GLY A 172 2.40 -2.59 5.96
N TYR A 173 2.54 -3.68 5.20
CA TYR A 173 2.48 -3.65 3.75
C TYR A 173 1.86 -4.93 3.17
N ALA A 174 1.01 -4.74 2.19
CA ALA A 174 0.57 -5.75 1.24
C ALA A 174 0.36 -5.07 -0.12
N HIS A 175 0.57 -5.77 -1.23
CA HIS A 175 0.27 -5.21 -2.54
C HIS A 175 -1.24 -5.23 -2.83
N HIS A 176 -1.66 -4.48 -3.86
CA HIS A 176 -3.08 -4.23 -4.16
C HIS A 176 -3.93 -5.51 -4.23
N ILE A 177 -3.44 -6.58 -4.86
CA ILE A 177 -4.19 -7.82 -5.00
C ILE A 177 -4.47 -8.48 -3.64
N GLN A 178 -3.51 -8.46 -2.73
CA GLN A 178 -3.71 -8.97 -1.37
C GLN A 178 -4.72 -8.10 -0.60
N ARG A 179 -4.66 -6.78 -0.76
CA ARG A 179 -5.62 -5.85 -0.12
C ARG A 179 -7.01 -6.02 -0.71
N LEU A 180 -7.14 -5.88 -2.03
CA LEU A 180 -8.45 -5.88 -2.70
C LEU A 180 -9.03 -7.29 -2.81
N MET A 181 -8.32 -8.21 -3.48
CA MET A 181 -8.88 -9.50 -3.88
C MET A 181 -8.87 -10.54 -2.76
N VAL A 182 -7.99 -10.40 -1.78
CA VAL A 182 -7.93 -11.34 -0.66
C VAL A 182 -8.65 -10.76 0.55
N THR A 183 -8.10 -9.74 1.20
CA THR A 183 -8.68 -9.23 2.46
C THR A 183 -9.95 -8.42 2.24
N GLY A 184 -9.99 -7.53 1.25
CA GLY A 184 -11.15 -6.68 0.98
C GLY A 184 -12.35 -7.45 0.45
N LEU A 185 -12.17 -8.27 -0.59
CA LEU A 185 -13.25 -9.08 -1.16
C LEU A 185 -13.81 -10.07 -0.14
N PHE A 186 -12.95 -10.68 0.68
CA PHE A 186 -13.42 -11.58 1.74
C PHE A 186 -14.29 -10.84 2.76
N ALA A 187 -13.87 -9.64 3.20
CA ALA A 187 -14.66 -8.82 4.11
C ALA A 187 -16.02 -8.44 3.49
N LEU A 188 -16.03 -8.08 2.20
CA LEU A 188 -17.25 -7.78 1.45
C LEU A 188 -18.22 -8.99 1.41
N LEU A 189 -17.71 -10.15 1.04
CA LEU A 189 -18.52 -11.39 0.95
C LEU A 189 -19.04 -11.84 2.31
N LEU A 190 -18.31 -11.55 3.37
CA LEU A 190 -18.73 -11.84 4.74
C LEU A 190 -19.77 -10.83 5.27
N GLY A 191 -19.99 -9.73 4.57
CA GLY A 191 -20.91 -8.67 5.00
C GLY A 191 -20.36 -7.77 6.10
N VAL A 192 -19.03 -7.62 6.19
CA VAL A 192 -18.39 -6.75 7.19
C VAL A 192 -18.73 -5.29 6.93
N GLU A 193 -19.07 -4.56 7.98
CA GLU A 193 -19.34 -3.13 7.91
C GLU A 193 -18.14 -2.38 7.31
N PRO A 194 -18.33 -1.60 6.22
CA PRO A 194 -17.21 -0.95 5.50
C PRO A 194 -16.34 -0.04 6.39
N ARG A 195 -16.94 0.62 7.39
CA ARG A 195 -16.19 1.45 8.35
C ARG A 195 -15.17 0.65 9.16
N GLN A 196 -15.47 -0.59 9.51
CA GLN A 196 -14.54 -1.43 10.26
C GLN A 196 -13.37 -1.88 9.37
N VAL A 197 -13.62 -2.18 8.10
CA VAL A 197 -12.57 -2.49 7.11
C VAL A 197 -11.68 -1.29 6.90
N HIS A 198 -12.27 -0.11 6.71
CA HIS A 198 -11.55 1.16 6.60
C HIS A 198 -10.66 1.45 7.82
N ALA A 199 -11.22 1.34 9.03
CA ALA A 199 -10.46 1.55 10.26
C ALA A 199 -9.28 0.58 10.40
N TRP A 200 -9.48 -0.67 10.00
CA TRP A 200 -8.41 -1.67 10.01
C TRP A 200 -7.29 -1.32 9.00
N TYR A 201 -7.65 -0.95 7.76
CA TYR A 201 -6.66 -0.55 6.76
C TYR A 201 -5.85 0.68 7.21
N LEU A 202 -6.51 1.68 7.80
CA LEU A 202 -5.81 2.85 8.36
C LEU A 202 -4.84 2.47 9.49
N ALA A 203 -5.19 1.45 10.29
CA ALA A 203 -4.37 1.02 11.41
C ALA A 203 -3.13 0.22 11.01
N VAL A 204 -3.21 -0.56 9.92
CA VAL A 204 -2.17 -1.57 9.63
C VAL A 204 -1.23 -1.22 8.48
N TYR A 205 -1.60 -0.32 7.56
CA TYR A 205 -0.75 -0.02 6.39
C TYR A 205 0.08 1.25 6.57
N VAL A 206 1.37 1.14 6.29
CA VAL A 206 2.35 2.25 6.38
C VAL A 206 2.05 3.40 5.41
N ASP A 207 1.36 3.14 4.32
CA ASP A 207 0.98 4.10 3.29
C ASP A 207 -0.47 4.60 3.44
N ALA A 208 -1.20 4.14 4.45
CA ALA A 208 -2.59 4.51 4.65
C ALA A 208 -2.74 5.98 5.04
N VAL A 209 -3.55 6.68 4.27
CA VAL A 209 -4.09 8.01 4.56
C VAL A 209 -5.55 8.01 4.15
N GLU A 210 -6.41 8.68 4.94
CA GLU A 210 -7.86 8.56 4.81
C GLU A 210 -8.38 8.84 3.38
N TRP A 211 -7.90 9.90 2.74
CA TRP A 211 -8.38 10.28 1.42
C TRP A 211 -8.00 9.29 0.28
N VAL A 212 -6.95 8.49 0.47
CA VAL A 212 -6.59 7.40 -0.47
C VAL A 212 -7.37 6.15 -0.13
N GLU A 213 -7.45 5.83 1.16
CA GLU A 213 -7.88 4.51 1.62
C GLU A 213 -9.40 4.39 1.66
N LEU A 214 -10.12 5.39 2.21
CA LEU A 214 -11.59 5.33 2.35
C LEU A 214 -12.31 5.13 1.00
N PRO A 215 -12.03 5.90 -0.08
CA PRO A 215 -12.69 5.67 -1.36
C PRO A 215 -12.32 4.34 -2.02
N ASN A 216 -11.12 3.81 -1.76
CA ASN A 216 -10.75 2.47 -2.22
C ASN A 216 -11.56 1.40 -1.49
N THR A 217 -11.74 1.52 -0.18
CA THR A 217 -12.52 0.56 0.62
C THR A 217 -13.98 0.55 0.22
N LEU A 218 -14.61 1.73 0.08
CA LEU A 218 -16.02 1.83 -0.28
C LEU A 218 -16.31 1.51 -1.76
N GLY A 219 -15.30 1.62 -2.62
CA GLY A 219 -15.40 1.33 -4.05
C GLY A 219 -15.02 -0.10 -4.45
N MET A 220 -14.65 -0.92 -3.49
CA MET A 220 -14.30 -2.33 -3.71
C MET A 220 -15.51 -3.18 -4.08
#